data_3038a69935dbb577dd1535b9cc7fdb74
#
_entry.id   3038a69935dbb577dd1535b9cc7fdb74
#
_cell.length_a   1.000
_cell.length_b   1.000
_cell.length_c   1.000
_cell.angle_alpha   90.00
_cell.angle_beta   90.00
_cell.angle_gamma   90.00
#
_symmetry.space_group_name_H-M   'P 1'
#
loop_
_entity.id
_entity.type
_entity.pdbx_description
1 polymer ?
#
loop_
_entity_poly.entity_id
_entity_poly.type
_entity_poly.pdbx_seq_one_letter_code
_entity_poly.pdbx_strand_id
1 'polypeptide(L)'
;KGQHKVNGYAMSDDYETIDLFISIYNTSSTIQSITKALIDQAVTRITNFFRKAVYNDYQNEVAESSDIFEFAHTLATYKDLKDSLVRVNICILTNGDYKGEIPSVATINGHKLFYRVIDINYLYRISEQARVPIEIDMTDENYSKYKIHCLAADIKNEDYSAYIAIIPGGFLAEIYEQYGARLLEQNVRTFLQFGNSKSVNTGIRKTIKEAPHMFLAYNNGLAATADNIELSEDGCVPSLSN
;
A
#
# COMPACT_ATOMS: atom_id res chain seq x y z
N LYS A 1 26.86 12.27 -9.76
CA LYS A 1 25.51 12.14 -10.35
C LYS A 1 25.07 10.69 -10.18
N GLY A 2 24.08 10.43 -9.30
CA GLY A 2 23.59 9.07 -9.06
C GLY A 2 22.86 8.52 -10.28
N GLN A 3 23.05 7.22 -10.58
CA GLN A 3 22.28 6.55 -11.62
C GLN A 3 20.80 6.56 -11.24
N HIS A 4 19.93 6.82 -12.19
CA HIS A 4 18.47 6.73 -12.03
C HIS A 4 17.88 5.81 -13.10
N LYS A 5 16.79 5.15 -12.77
CA LYS A 5 16.08 4.23 -13.68
C LYS A 5 14.65 4.08 -13.22
N VAL A 6 13.74 4.04 -14.17
CA VAL A 6 12.35 3.57 -14.05
C VAL A 6 12.04 2.74 -15.29
N ASN A 7 11.22 1.72 -15.16
CA ASN A 7 10.80 0.87 -16.26
C ASN A 7 9.33 1.06 -16.63
N GLY A 8 8.56 1.66 -15.75
CA GLY A 8 7.15 1.96 -15.97
C GLY A 8 6.61 2.80 -14.82
N TYR A 9 5.45 3.36 -15.03
CA TYR A 9 4.72 4.11 -14.04
C TYR A 9 3.21 3.97 -14.24
N ALA A 10 2.46 4.20 -13.18
CA ALA A 10 1.02 4.42 -13.22
C ALA A 10 0.68 5.53 -12.24
N MET A 11 -0.40 6.24 -12.50
CA MET A 11 -0.86 7.35 -11.67
C MET A 11 -2.38 7.24 -11.54
N SER A 12 -2.88 7.41 -10.32
CA SER A 12 -4.33 7.43 -10.08
C SER A 12 -4.97 8.69 -10.70
N ASP A 13 -6.24 8.59 -11.08
CA ASP A 13 -6.98 9.70 -11.71
C ASP A 13 -7.10 10.94 -10.81
N ASP A 14 -7.03 10.75 -9.49
CA ASP A 14 -7.06 11.81 -8.47
C ASP A 14 -5.67 12.38 -8.14
N TYR A 15 -4.61 11.85 -8.75
CA TYR A 15 -3.21 12.21 -8.50
C TYR A 15 -2.72 11.99 -7.06
N GLU A 16 -3.45 11.25 -6.24
CA GLU A 16 -3.06 10.96 -4.85
C GLU A 16 -2.03 9.83 -4.75
N THR A 17 -1.98 8.94 -5.76
CA THR A 17 -1.09 7.78 -5.77
C THR A 17 -0.28 7.69 -7.06
N ILE A 18 1.01 7.42 -6.91
CA ILE A 18 1.91 7.09 -8.01
C ILE A 18 2.51 5.71 -7.77
N ASP A 19 2.42 4.84 -8.78
CA ASP A 19 3.11 3.57 -8.82
C ASP A 19 4.31 3.67 -9.76
N LEU A 20 5.51 3.36 -9.28
CA LEU A 20 6.74 3.33 -10.04
C LEU A 20 7.27 1.89 -10.11
N PHE A 21 7.66 1.47 -11.30
CA PHE A 21 8.13 0.11 -11.55
C PHE A 21 9.60 0.10 -11.96
N ILE A 22 10.39 -0.78 -11.34
CA ILE A 22 11.76 -1.08 -11.74
C ILE A 22 11.96 -2.59 -11.81
N SER A 23 12.62 -3.06 -12.86
CA SER A 23 12.89 -4.50 -13.07
C SER A 23 14.33 -4.86 -12.82
N ILE A 24 14.52 -6.00 -12.16
CA ILE A 24 15.77 -6.75 -12.03
C ILE A 24 15.56 -8.04 -12.78
N TYR A 25 16.12 -8.13 -13.99
CA TYR A 25 15.95 -9.29 -14.85
C TYR A 25 17.23 -10.13 -14.91
N ASN A 26 17.08 -11.43 -14.71
CA ASN A 26 18.14 -12.41 -14.89
C ASN A 26 17.85 -13.28 -16.14
N THR A 27 18.84 -13.42 -17.01
CA THR A 27 18.76 -14.19 -18.26
C THR A 27 18.95 -15.69 -18.06
N SER A 28 19.22 -16.15 -16.83
CA SER A 28 19.37 -17.59 -16.53
C SER A 28 18.08 -18.36 -16.86
N SER A 29 18.21 -19.57 -17.34
CA SER A 29 17.09 -20.50 -17.54
C SER A 29 16.55 -21.12 -16.25
N THR A 30 17.27 -20.93 -15.13
CA THR A 30 16.86 -21.40 -13.80
C THR A 30 16.56 -20.20 -12.90
N ILE A 31 15.60 -20.37 -11.98
CA ILE A 31 15.27 -19.34 -10.99
C ILE A 31 16.50 -19.09 -10.12
N GLN A 32 16.97 -17.85 -10.13
CA GLN A 32 18.13 -17.41 -9.34
C GLN A 32 17.68 -16.67 -8.09
N SER A 33 18.44 -16.81 -7.02
CA SER A 33 18.23 -16.03 -5.81
C SER A 33 18.66 -14.57 -6.05
N ILE A 34 17.82 -13.63 -5.66
CA ILE A 34 18.11 -12.20 -5.74
C ILE A 34 18.72 -11.76 -4.42
N THR A 35 19.86 -11.07 -4.51
CA THR A 35 20.55 -10.55 -3.32
C THR A 35 19.95 -9.23 -2.84
N LYS A 36 20.06 -8.96 -1.54
CA LYS A 36 19.68 -7.66 -0.96
C LYS A 36 20.38 -6.49 -1.68
N ALA A 37 21.63 -6.65 -2.06
CA ALA A 37 22.39 -5.61 -2.76
C ALA A 37 21.77 -5.19 -4.11
N LEU A 38 21.18 -6.14 -4.85
CA LEU A 38 20.48 -5.85 -6.10
C LEU A 38 19.17 -5.09 -5.83
N ILE A 39 18.44 -5.44 -4.77
CA ILE A 39 17.24 -4.72 -4.34
C ILE A 39 17.60 -3.30 -3.92
N ASP A 40 18.61 -3.12 -3.06
CA ASP A 40 19.05 -1.81 -2.60
C ASP A 40 19.53 -0.92 -3.77
N GLN A 41 20.18 -1.50 -4.76
CA GLN A 41 20.56 -0.80 -5.98
C GLN A 41 19.33 -0.35 -6.80
N ALA A 42 18.32 -1.21 -6.94
CA ALA A 42 17.08 -0.87 -7.62
C ALA A 42 16.33 0.24 -6.88
N VAL A 43 16.21 0.13 -5.55
CA VAL A 43 15.63 1.16 -4.68
C VAL A 43 16.35 2.50 -4.88
N THR A 44 17.66 2.50 -4.83
CA THR A 44 18.45 3.73 -5.01
C THR A 44 18.19 4.37 -6.37
N ARG A 45 18.16 3.58 -7.44
CA ARG A 45 17.95 4.09 -8.81
C ARG A 45 16.56 4.68 -9.01
N ILE A 46 15.50 4.00 -8.57
CA ILE A 46 14.13 4.46 -8.74
C ILE A 46 13.81 5.64 -7.83
N THR A 47 14.35 5.65 -6.62
CA THR A 47 14.27 6.78 -5.69
C THR A 47 14.95 8.03 -6.24
N ASN A 48 16.12 7.87 -6.87
CA ASN A 48 16.80 8.97 -7.55
C ASN A 48 16.00 9.47 -8.75
N PHE A 49 15.34 8.58 -9.50
CA PHE A 49 14.43 8.97 -10.56
C PHE A 49 13.28 9.82 -10.02
N PHE A 50 12.57 9.34 -8.99
CA PHE A 50 11.47 10.09 -8.38
C PHE A 50 11.90 11.48 -7.91
N ARG A 51 13.02 11.56 -7.20
CA ARG A 51 13.59 12.84 -6.74
C ARG A 51 13.87 13.79 -7.89
N LYS A 52 14.46 13.31 -8.98
CA LYS A 52 14.73 14.12 -10.16
C LYS A 52 13.44 14.59 -10.84
N ALA A 53 12.49 13.68 -11.05
CA ALA A 53 11.26 13.98 -11.74
C ALA A 53 10.41 15.03 -11.01
N VAL A 54 10.34 14.95 -9.67
CA VAL A 54 9.49 15.84 -8.87
C VAL A 54 10.16 17.17 -8.54
N TYR A 55 11.52 17.19 -8.37
CA TYR A 55 12.20 18.33 -7.74
C TYR A 55 13.33 18.97 -8.57
N ASN A 56 13.77 18.34 -9.66
CA ASN A 56 14.97 18.78 -10.38
C ASN A 56 14.72 19.00 -11.88
N ASP A 57 13.52 19.34 -12.28
CA ASP A 57 13.17 19.65 -13.67
C ASP A 57 13.65 18.61 -14.70
N TYR A 58 13.50 17.33 -14.33
CA TYR A 58 13.96 16.19 -15.14
C TYR A 58 13.39 16.21 -16.56
N GLN A 59 12.23 16.80 -16.76
CA GLN A 59 11.61 17.03 -18.06
C GLN A 59 12.55 17.73 -19.05
N ASN A 60 13.44 18.60 -18.58
CA ASN A 60 14.39 19.32 -19.43
C ASN A 60 15.60 18.45 -19.87
N GLU A 61 15.78 17.27 -19.23
CA GLU A 61 16.84 16.32 -19.56
C GLU A 61 16.34 15.19 -20.46
N VAL A 62 15.03 15.06 -20.66
CA VAL A 62 14.38 13.95 -21.38
C VAL A 62 13.90 14.46 -22.74
N ALA A 63 14.13 13.66 -23.80
CA ALA A 63 13.59 13.99 -25.12
C ALA A 63 12.05 13.93 -25.10
N GLU A 64 11.38 14.88 -25.74
CA GLU A 64 9.92 14.93 -25.85
C GLU A 64 9.29 13.68 -26.48
N SER A 65 10.04 12.97 -27.32
CA SER A 65 9.64 11.69 -27.93
C SER A 65 9.78 10.48 -27.00
N SER A 66 10.26 10.65 -25.78
CA SER A 66 10.43 9.58 -24.82
C SER A 66 9.12 9.30 -24.08
N ASP A 67 8.75 8.03 -23.91
CA ASP A 67 7.55 7.59 -23.17
C ASP A 67 7.50 8.13 -21.74
N ILE A 68 8.63 8.52 -21.17
CA ILE A 68 8.72 9.07 -19.82
C ILE A 68 8.56 10.59 -19.77
N PHE A 69 8.59 11.27 -20.93
CA PHE A 69 8.53 12.73 -20.97
C PHE A 69 7.23 13.28 -20.41
N GLU A 70 6.10 12.75 -20.85
CA GLU A 70 4.77 13.19 -20.39
C GLU A 70 4.63 13.07 -18.87
N PHE A 71 5.10 11.96 -18.31
CA PHE A 71 5.09 11.73 -16.87
C PHE A 71 5.99 12.73 -16.13
N ALA A 72 7.23 12.91 -16.58
CA ALA A 72 8.16 13.85 -15.99
C ALA A 72 7.65 15.31 -16.08
N HIS A 73 7.05 15.67 -17.21
CA HIS A 73 6.45 16.98 -17.42
C HIS A 73 5.24 17.21 -16.49
N THR A 74 4.35 16.21 -16.36
CA THR A 74 3.20 16.26 -15.44
C THR A 74 3.65 16.46 -14.00
N LEU A 75 4.62 15.67 -13.52
CA LEU A 75 5.15 15.79 -12.17
C LEU A 75 5.80 17.14 -11.88
N ALA A 76 6.42 17.77 -12.89
CA ALA A 76 7.10 19.02 -12.70
C ALA A 76 6.17 20.25 -12.79
N THR A 77 5.17 20.22 -13.68
CA THR A 77 4.32 21.37 -13.99
C THR A 77 3.07 21.46 -13.14
N TYR A 78 2.49 20.35 -12.73
CA TYR A 78 1.29 20.34 -11.89
C TYR A 78 1.65 20.58 -10.43
N LYS A 79 1.54 21.84 -9.98
CA LYS A 79 1.81 22.23 -8.59
C LYS A 79 0.88 21.52 -7.61
N ASP A 80 -0.40 21.40 -7.97
CA ASP A 80 -1.42 20.77 -7.15
C ASP A 80 -1.16 19.27 -6.95
N LEU A 81 -0.47 18.62 -7.90
CA LEU A 81 -0.10 17.21 -7.79
C LEU A 81 0.86 16.97 -6.63
N LYS A 82 1.84 17.86 -6.41
CA LYS A 82 2.79 17.71 -5.30
C LYS A 82 2.10 17.80 -3.94
N ASP A 83 1.06 18.63 -3.85
CA ASP A 83 0.28 18.81 -2.62
C ASP A 83 -0.77 17.71 -2.45
N SER A 84 -1.24 17.10 -3.54
CA SER A 84 -2.22 16.02 -3.54
C SER A 84 -1.60 14.65 -3.33
N LEU A 85 -0.32 14.48 -3.71
CA LEU A 85 0.36 13.19 -3.67
C LEU A 85 0.55 12.67 -2.24
N VAL A 86 -0.27 11.68 -1.88
CA VAL A 86 -0.27 11.06 -0.55
C VAL A 86 0.67 9.85 -0.51
N ARG A 87 0.78 9.11 -1.63
CA ARG A 87 1.45 7.82 -1.65
C ARG A 87 2.26 7.59 -2.91
N VAL A 88 3.48 7.10 -2.75
CA VAL A 88 4.32 6.62 -3.84
C VAL A 88 4.66 5.15 -3.59
N ASN A 89 4.14 4.26 -4.43
CA ASN A 89 4.48 2.85 -4.37
C ASN A 89 5.63 2.55 -5.32
N ILE A 90 6.64 1.87 -4.83
CA ILE A 90 7.78 1.42 -5.61
C ILE A 90 7.72 -0.09 -5.72
N CYS A 91 7.43 -0.58 -6.92
CA CYS A 91 7.32 -1.98 -7.25
C CYS A 91 8.61 -2.47 -7.93
N ILE A 92 9.34 -3.33 -7.26
CA ILE A 92 10.57 -3.97 -7.77
C ILE A 92 10.19 -5.33 -8.32
N LEU A 93 10.23 -5.46 -9.63
CA LEU A 93 9.86 -6.68 -10.37
C LEU A 93 11.08 -7.53 -10.60
N THR A 94 11.00 -8.83 -10.36
CA THR A 94 12.09 -9.75 -10.69
C THR A 94 11.58 -11.13 -11.07
N ASN A 95 12.28 -11.79 -12.02
CA ASN A 95 12.09 -13.19 -12.36
C ASN A 95 12.91 -14.15 -11.47
N GLY A 96 13.56 -13.65 -10.43
CA GLY A 96 14.26 -14.44 -9.42
C GLY A 96 13.46 -14.62 -8.15
N ASP A 97 14.03 -15.35 -7.18
CA ASP A 97 13.47 -15.59 -5.85
C ASP A 97 14.15 -14.64 -4.82
N TYR A 98 13.38 -13.86 -4.09
CA TYR A 98 13.86 -12.95 -3.05
C TYR A 98 13.35 -13.35 -1.68
N LYS A 99 14.26 -13.68 -0.76
CA LYS A 99 13.96 -14.10 0.62
C LYS A 99 14.41 -13.08 1.68
N GLY A 100 14.83 -11.90 1.25
CA GLY A 100 15.28 -10.86 2.17
C GLY A 100 14.13 -9.97 2.66
N GLU A 101 14.46 -9.11 3.60
CA GLU A 101 13.55 -8.09 4.10
C GLU A 101 13.19 -7.06 3.02
N ILE A 102 11.92 -6.65 3.00
CA ILE A 102 11.46 -5.55 2.16
C ILE A 102 12.04 -4.24 2.72
N PRO A 103 12.54 -3.33 1.86
CA PRO A 103 13.04 -2.05 2.32
C PRO A 103 11.99 -1.27 3.12
N SER A 104 12.41 -0.67 4.21
CA SER A 104 11.53 0.16 5.05
C SER A 104 11.03 1.40 4.30
N VAL A 105 9.87 1.90 4.70
CA VAL A 105 9.28 3.13 4.15
C VAL A 105 10.29 4.29 4.26
N ALA A 106 10.51 4.97 3.13
CA ALA A 106 11.35 6.16 3.09
C ALA A 106 10.49 7.42 2.92
N THR A 107 11.00 8.55 3.39
CA THR A 107 10.36 9.86 3.17
C THR A 107 11.28 10.74 2.35
N ILE A 108 10.76 11.29 1.25
CA ILE A 108 11.47 12.25 0.40
C ILE A 108 10.62 13.51 0.28
N ASN A 109 11.14 14.61 0.84
CA ASN A 109 10.49 15.93 0.83
C ASN A 109 9.00 15.88 1.22
N GLY A 110 8.67 15.09 2.24
CA GLY A 110 7.30 14.94 2.74
C GLY A 110 6.51 13.78 2.13
N HIS A 111 6.91 13.23 0.98
CA HIS A 111 6.22 12.10 0.37
C HIS A 111 6.74 10.76 0.90
N LYS A 112 5.83 9.89 1.31
CA LYS A 112 6.14 8.53 1.77
C LYS A 112 6.28 7.59 0.57
N LEU A 113 7.40 6.86 0.51
CA LEU A 113 7.70 5.85 -0.50
C LEU A 113 7.57 4.47 0.13
N PHE A 114 6.66 3.68 -0.40
CA PHE A 114 6.41 2.31 0.01
C PHE A 114 7.02 1.35 -0.99
N TYR A 115 7.73 0.33 -0.50
CA TYR A 115 8.43 -0.61 -1.36
C TYR A 115 7.74 -1.96 -1.37
N ARG A 116 7.70 -2.59 -2.53
CA ARG A 116 7.22 -3.95 -2.73
C ARG A 116 8.16 -4.69 -3.66
N VAL A 117 8.52 -5.90 -3.29
CA VAL A 117 9.24 -6.82 -4.19
C VAL A 117 8.22 -7.82 -4.74
N ILE A 118 8.13 -7.86 -6.06
CA ILE A 118 7.27 -8.77 -6.81
C ILE A 118 8.20 -9.75 -7.52
N ASP A 119 8.47 -10.84 -6.85
CA ASP A 119 9.34 -11.92 -7.33
C ASP A 119 8.54 -13.03 -8.02
N ILE A 120 9.23 -14.05 -8.53
CA ILE A 120 8.57 -15.15 -9.23
C ILE A 120 7.60 -15.92 -8.32
N ASN A 121 7.92 -16.06 -7.02
CA ASN A 121 7.06 -16.77 -6.08
C ASN A 121 5.81 -15.95 -5.74
N TYR A 122 5.94 -14.62 -5.68
CA TYR A 122 4.80 -13.72 -5.53
C TYR A 122 3.85 -13.85 -6.72
N LEU A 123 4.37 -13.84 -7.95
CA LEU A 123 3.56 -14.00 -9.17
C LEU A 123 2.91 -15.38 -9.24
N TYR A 124 3.64 -16.44 -8.84
CA TYR A 124 3.10 -17.79 -8.77
C TYR A 124 1.91 -17.88 -7.80
N ARG A 125 2.05 -17.31 -6.59
CA ARG A 125 0.95 -17.31 -5.59
C ARG A 125 -0.27 -16.56 -6.09
N ILE A 126 -0.10 -15.43 -6.77
CA ILE A 126 -1.24 -14.71 -7.37
C ILE A 126 -1.91 -15.57 -8.45
N SER A 127 -1.15 -16.26 -9.30
CA SER A 127 -1.70 -17.08 -10.38
C SER A 127 -2.48 -18.29 -9.86
N GLU A 128 -2.04 -18.88 -8.75
CA GLU A 128 -2.68 -20.05 -8.15
C GLU A 128 -3.93 -19.69 -7.31
N GLN A 129 -3.84 -18.60 -6.56
CA GLN A 129 -4.85 -18.27 -5.54
C GLN A 129 -5.69 -17.04 -5.90
N ALA A 130 -5.38 -16.37 -7.01
CA ALA A 130 -5.93 -15.06 -7.39
C ALA A 130 -5.81 -13.97 -6.29
N ARG A 131 -5.09 -14.26 -5.19
CA ARG A 131 -4.94 -13.36 -4.03
C ARG A 131 -3.55 -13.48 -3.42
N VAL A 132 -3.02 -12.38 -2.93
CA VAL A 132 -1.85 -12.38 -2.04
C VAL A 132 -2.38 -12.29 -0.62
N PRO A 133 -2.13 -13.28 0.23
CA PRO A 133 -2.56 -13.23 1.62
C PRO A 133 -2.05 -11.95 2.31
N ILE A 134 -2.88 -11.36 3.12
CA ILE A 134 -2.50 -10.32 4.07
C ILE A 134 -2.49 -10.99 5.43
N GLU A 135 -1.36 -10.99 6.08
CA GLU A 135 -1.18 -11.50 7.44
C GLU A 135 -0.84 -10.34 8.36
N ILE A 136 -1.62 -10.17 9.41
CA ILE A 136 -1.46 -9.10 10.39
C ILE A 136 -1.24 -9.75 11.74
N ASP A 137 0.01 -9.76 12.18
CA ASP A 137 0.39 -10.23 13.51
C ASP A 137 0.23 -9.09 14.51
N MET A 138 -0.77 -9.21 15.37
CA MET A 138 -1.05 -8.25 16.44
C MET A 138 -0.04 -8.29 17.58
N THR A 139 0.86 -9.28 17.60
CA THR A 139 1.96 -9.35 18.57
C THR A 139 3.19 -8.58 18.11
N ASP A 140 3.26 -8.19 16.82
CA ASP A 140 4.33 -7.33 16.27
C ASP A 140 4.41 -6.00 17.03
N GLU A 141 5.63 -5.49 17.21
CA GLU A 141 5.89 -4.22 17.93
C GLU A 141 5.06 -3.04 17.40
N ASN A 142 4.79 -3.01 16.10
CA ASN A 142 3.99 -1.96 15.48
C ASN A 142 2.52 -2.01 15.88
N TYR A 143 1.97 -3.22 16.12
CA TYR A 143 0.54 -3.43 16.34
C TYR A 143 0.20 -3.81 17.77
N SER A 144 1.15 -4.33 18.57
CA SER A 144 0.93 -4.79 19.94
C SER A 144 0.38 -3.73 20.90
N LYS A 145 0.55 -2.44 20.55
CA LYS A 145 -0.08 -1.31 21.25
C LYS A 145 -1.60 -1.27 21.11
N TYR A 146 -2.15 -1.92 20.08
CA TYR A 146 -3.58 -1.97 19.82
C TYR A 146 -4.15 -3.28 20.38
N LYS A 147 -4.93 -3.19 21.43
CA LYS A 147 -5.69 -4.32 21.97
C LYS A 147 -7.08 -4.29 21.33
N ILE A 148 -7.37 -5.25 20.46
CA ILE A 148 -8.67 -5.37 19.80
C ILE A 148 -9.47 -6.44 20.52
N HIS A 149 -10.43 -6.02 21.33
CA HIS A 149 -11.36 -6.92 21.99
C HIS A 149 -12.48 -7.30 21.04
N CYS A 150 -12.76 -8.61 20.95
CA CYS A 150 -13.81 -9.17 20.13
C CYS A 150 -14.92 -9.80 20.98
N LEU A 151 -16.14 -9.66 20.50
CA LEU A 151 -17.29 -10.42 20.96
C LEU A 151 -17.66 -11.44 19.89
N ALA A 152 -17.62 -12.72 20.23
CA ALA A 152 -18.12 -13.76 19.35
C ALA A 152 -19.64 -13.61 19.18
N ALA A 153 -20.12 -13.63 17.95
CA ALA A 153 -21.55 -13.71 17.69
C ALA A 153 -22.02 -15.16 17.87
N ASP A 154 -23.16 -15.35 18.53
CA ASP A 154 -23.78 -16.67 18.66
C ASP A 154 -24.44 -17.07 17.32
N ILE A 155 -23.61 -17.51 16.39
CA ILE A 155 -24.04 -17.99 15.08
C ILE A 155 -23.95 -19.51 15.09
N LYS A 156 -25.09 -20.17 14.95
CA LYS A 156 -25.15 -21.62 14.81
C LYS A 156 -24.91 -22.04 13.37
N ASN A 157 -23.67 -21.86 12.91
CA ASN A 157 -23.23 -22.26 11.59
C ASN A 157 -21.90 -22.99 11.73
N GLU A 158 -21.75 -24.13 11.04
CA GLU A 158 -20.52 -24.93 11.06
C GLU A 158 -19.45 -24.40 10.07
N ASP A 159 -19.87 -23.57 9.10
CA ASP A 159 -19.00 -23.12 8.01
C ASP A 159 -18.18 -21.88 8.36
N TYR A 160 -18.64 -21.05 9.32
CA TYR A 160 -17.92 -19.83 9.72
C TYR A 160 -18.25 -19.37 11.14
N SER A 161 -17.35 -18.60 11.71
CA SER A 161 -17.55 -17.87 12.97
C SER A 161 -17.59 -16.37 12.69
N ALA A 162 -18.39 -15.63 13.44
CA ALA A 162 -18.43 -14.18 13.31
C ALA A 162 -18.10 -13.48 14.63
N TYR A 163 -17.45 -12.34 14.52
CA TYR A 163 -17.00 -11.54 15.65
C TYR A 163 -17.35 -10.07 15.43
N ILE A 164 -17.65 -9.38 16.51
CA ILE A 164 -17.84 -7.93 16.52
C ILE A 164 -16.69 -7.33 17.31
N ALA A 165 -16.01 -6.36 16.72
CA ALA A 165 -14.91 -5.67 17.37
C ALA A 165 -14.97 -4.16 17.15
N ILE A 166 -14.43 -3.41 18.10
CA ILE A 166 -14.20 -1.97 17.95
C ILE A 166 -12.72 -1.78 17.62
N ILE A 167 -12.47 -1.35 16.40
CA ILE A 167 -11.12 -1.18 15.86
C ILE A 167 -10.71 0.29 15.99
N PRO A 168 -9.59 0.60 16.67
CA PRO A 168 -9.07 1.97 16.71
C PRO A 168 -8.74 2.50 15.31
N GLY A 169 -9.17 3.72 15.00
CA GLY A 169 -8.92 4.33 13.70
C GLY A 169 -7.42 4.45 13.34
N GLY A 170 -6.55 4.64 14.35
CA GLY A 170 -5.11 4.63 14.16
C GLY A 170 -4.56 3.30 13.65
N PHE A 171 -5.05 2.17 14.19
CA PHE A 171 -4.70 0.83 13.70
C PHE A 171 -5.10 0.64 12.24
N LEU A 172 -6.32 1.01 11.87
CA LEU A 172 -6.79 0.91 10.50
C LEU A 172 -5.95 1.77 9.53
N ALA A 173 -5.56 2.96 9.96
CA ALA A 173 -4.69 3.85 9.19
C ALA A 173 -3.28 3.24 8.97
N GLU A 174 -2.68 2.64 10.01
CA GLU A 174 -1.37 1.98 9.91
C GLU A 174 -1.41 0.77 8.98
N ILE A 175 -2.44 -0.08 9.08
CA ILE A 175 -2.64 -1.21 8.16
C ILE A 175 -2.81 -0.69 6.72
N TYR A 176 -3.60 0.35 6.53
CA TYR A 176 -3.78 0.93 5.20
C TYR A 176 -2.49 1.56 4.67
N GLU A 177 -1.68 2.20 5.51
CA GLU A 177 -0.34 2.67 5.11
C GLU A 177 0.53 1.51 4.61
N GLN A 178 0.49 0.36 5.29
CA GLN A 178 1.32 -0.80 4.94
C GLN A 178 0.83 -1.53 3.69
N TYR A 179 -0.47 -1.85 3.62
CA TYR A 179 -1.03 -2.71 2.57
C TYR A 179 -1.68 -1.94 1.42
N GLY A 180 -2.05 -0.67 1.65
CA GLY A 180 -2.66 0.19 0.63
C GLY A 180 -3.97 -0.36 0.08
N ALA A 181 -4.17 -0.20 -1.22
CA ALA A 181 -5.37 -0.65 -1.93
C ALA A 181 -5.61 -2.17 -1.83
N ARG A 182 -4.57 -2.97 -1.56
CA ARG A 182 -4.72 -4.42 -1.36
C ARG A 182 -5.71 -4.79 -0.26
N LEU A 183 -5.79 -3.97 0.78
CA LEU A 183 -6.75 -4.15 1.87
C LEU A 183 -8.20 -4.07 1.37
N LEU A 184 -8.42 -3.46 0.22
CA LEU A 184 -9.73 -3.18 -0.38
C LEU A 184 -10.00 -4.01 -1.64
N GLU A 185 -9.09 -4.92 -2.03
CA GLU A 185 -9.20 -5.69 -3.29
C GLU A 185 -10.48 -6.54 -3.39
N GLN A 186 -11.05 -6.92 -2.26
CA GLN A 186 -12.33 -7.65 -2.22
C GLN A 186 -13.55 -6.73 -2.09
N ASN A 187 -13.36 -5.44 -1.98
CA ASN A 187 -14.46 -4.50 -1.85
C ASN A 187 -15.04 -4.22 -3.23
N VAL A 188 -16.30 -4.65 -3.45
CA VAL A 188 -17.04 -4.43 -4.70
C VAL A 188 -17.39 -2.94 -4.94
N ARG A 189 -17.13 -2.06 -3.99
CA ARG A 189 -17.38 -0.64 -4.13
C ARG A 189 -16.10 0.08 -4.51
N THR A 190 -16.15 0.79 -5.62
CA THR A 190 -15.08 1.69 -6.05
C THR A 190 -14.84 2.77 -5.00
N PHE A 191 -13.58 3.14 -4.80
CA PHE A 191 -13.19 4.23 -3.92
C PHE A 191 -13.94 5.51 -4.29
N LEU A 192 -14.64 6.09 -3.33
CA LEU A 192 -15.36 7.35 -3.51
C LEU A 192 -14.40 8.52 -3.26
N GLN A 193 -14.05 9.24 -4.30
CA GLN A 193 -13.11 10.37 -4.27
C GLN A 193 -13.59 11.54 -3.38
N PHE A 194 -12.64 12.37 -2.92
CA PHE A 194 -12.87 13.61 -2.18
C PHE A 194 -13.22 14.80 -3.10
N GLY A 195 -13.98 14.61 -4.15
CA GLY A 195 -14.13 15.64 -5.18
C GLY A 195 -15.23 16.69 -4.97
N ASN A 196 -16.21 16.45 -4.12
CA ASN A 196 -17.37 17.35 -3.97
C ASN A 196 -17.72 17.60 -2.49
N SER A 197 -18.10 18.84 -2.16
CA SER A 197 -18.54 19.26 -0.80
C SER A 197 -19.70 18.43 -0.22
N LYS A 198 -20.36 17.63 -1.04
CA LYS A 198 -21.47 16.74 -0.67
C LYS A 198 -21.08 15.24 -0.67
N SER A 199 -19.80 14.91 -0.85
CA SER A 199 -19.37 13.51 -0.84
C SER A 199 -19.43 12.91 0.57
N VAL A 200 -19.68 11.59 0.65
CA VAL A 200 -19.67 10.83 1.91
C VAL A 200 -18.34 11.01 2.64
N ASN A 201 -17.24 10.95 1.92
CA ASN A 201 -15.89 11.12 2.47
C ASN A 201 -15.66 12.50 3.07
N THR A 202 -16.25 13.55 2.50
CA THR A 202 -16.22 14.90 3.09
C THR A 202 -16.97 14.93 4.42
N GLY A 203 -18.12 14.24 4.52
CA GLY A 203 -18.87 14.09 5.76
C GLY A 203 -18.08 13.34 6.83
N ILE A 204 -17.46 12.22 6.47
CA ILE A 204 -16.59 11.43 7.36
C ILE A 204 -15.43 12.30 7.89
N ARG A 205 -14.73 13.00 7.00
CA ARG A 205 -13.62 13.88 7.35
C ARG A 205 -14.05 15.00 8.31
N LYS A 206 -15.24 15.56 8.09
CA LYS A 206 -15.81 16.57 8.99
C LYS A 206 -16.07 15.98 10.37
N THR A 207 -16.68 14.80 10.48
CA THR A 207 -16.91 14.09 11.74
C THR A 207 -15.61 13.85 12.50
N ILE A 208 -14.56 13.37 11.84
CA ILE A 208 -13.26 13.12 12.45
C ILE A 208 -12.65 14.41 13.02
N LYS A 209 -12.79 15.55 12.32
CA LYS A 209 -12.22 16.83 12.75
C LYS A 209 -13.03 17.54 13.84
N GLU A 210 -14.35 17.55 13.73
CA GLU A 210 -15.23 18.39 14.54
C GLU A 210 -15.87 17.64 15.71
N ALA A 211 -16.14 16.34 15.54
CA ALA A 211 -16.83 15.52 16.54
C ALA A 211 -16.34 14.07 16.55
N PRO A 212 -15.04 13.79 16.81
CA PRO A 212 -14.48 12.44 16.71
C PRO A 212 -15.17 11.41 17.62
N HIS A 213 -15.72 11.83 18.76
CA HIS A 213 -16.48 10.98 19.68
C HIS A 213 -17.80 10.46 19.10
N MET A 214 -18.32 11.13 18.05
CA MET A 214 -19.54 10.71 17.36
C MET A 214 -19.26 9.78 16.15
N PHE A 215 -18.00 9.43 15.90
CA PHE A 215 -17.63 8.69 14.70
C PHE A 215 -18.37 7.37 14.57
N LEU A 216 -18.44 6.57 15.65
CA LEU A 216 -19.16 5.29 15.66
C LEU A 216 -20.67 5.43 15.46
N ALA A 217 -21.25 6.56 15.92
CA ALA A 217 -22.70 6.79 15.80
C ALA A 217 -23.08 7.27 14.38
N TYR A 218 -22.19 7.98 13.69
CA TYR A 218 -22.50 8.59 12.40
C TYR A 218 -22.01 7.78 11.21
N ASN A 219 -21.14 6.79 11.42
CA ASN A 219 -20.59 6.00 10.34
C ASN A 219 -20.94 4.52 10.51
N ASN A 220 -21.18 3.88 9.38
CA ASN A 220 -21.41 2.44 9.34
C ASN A 220 -20.10 1.68 9.68
N GLY A 221 -20.25 0.48 10.24
CA GLY A 221 -19.14 -0.41 10.48
C GLY A 221 -18.54 -0.95 9.18
N LEU A 222 -17.39 -1.61 9.33
CA LEU A 222 -16.73 -2.37 8.27
C LEU A 222 -17.05 -3.85 8.45
N ALA A 223 -17.27 -4.57 7.35
CA ALA A 223 -17.29 -6.03 7.35
C ALA A 223 -16.00 -6.50 6.66
N ALA A 224 -15.36 -7.48 7.24
CA ALA A 224 -14.18 -8.14 6.70
C ALA A 224 -14.30 -9.65 6.86
N THR A 225 -13.65 -10.40 5.99
CA THR A 225 -13.48 -11.85 6.12
C THR A 225 -12.02 -12.13 6.40
N ALA A 226 -11.75 -13.14 7.19
CA ALA A 226 -10.40 -13.65 7.44
C ALA A 226 -10.44 -15.17 7.36
N ASP A 227 -9.39 -15.78 6.84
CA ASP A 227 -9.28 -17.24 6.78
C ASP A 227 -9.04 -17.82 8.17
N ASN A 228 -8.36 -17.10 9.03
CA ASN A 228 -8.13 -17.49 10.41
C ASN A 228 -8.15 -16.28 11.36
N ILE A 229 -8.72 -16.46 12.54
CA ILE A 229 -8.67 -15.52 13.66
C ILE A 229 -8.24 -16.29 14.90
N GLU A 230 -7.12 -15.94 15.47
CA GLU A 230 -6.70 -16.44 16.77
C GLU A 230 -7.16 -15.47 17.87
N LEU A 231 -7.63 -16.00 18.98
CA LEU A 231 -7.99 -15.21 20.15
C LEU A 231 -7.08 -15.60 21.32
N SER A 232 -6.58 -14.60 22.00
CA SER A 232 -5.89 -14.80 23.27
C SER A 232 -6.89 -15.10 24.39
N GLU A 233 -6.41 -15.59 25.55
CA GLU A 233 -7.26 -15.94 26.70
C GLU A 233 -8.08 -14.75 27.23
N ASP A 234 -7.64 -13.52 27.02
CA ASP A 234 -8.36 -12.29 27.39
C ASP A 234 -9.34 -11.81 26.32
N GLY A 235 -9.59 -12.59 25.25
CA GLY A 235 -10.49 -12.25 24.15
C GLY A 235 -9.96 -11.20 23.18
N CYS A 236 -8.66 -10.90 23.20
CA CYS A 236 -8.01 -10.07 22.21
C CYS A 236 -7.62 -10.88 20.97
N VAL A 237 -7.52 -10.21 19.82
CA VAL A 237 -7.06 -10.80 18.56
C VAL A 237 -5.54 -10.70 18.47
N PRO A 238 -4.76 -11.80 18.63
CA PRO A 238 -3.32 -11.78 18.46
C PRO A 238 -2.89 -11.85 17.00
N SER A 239 -3.70 -12.46 16.12
CA SER A 239 -3.38 -12.50 14.68
C SER A 239 -4.63 -12.56 13.81
N LEU A 240 -4.49 -12.04 12.59
CA LEU A 240 -5.49 -12.08 11.52
C LEU A 240 -4.77 -12.47 10.22
N SER A 241 -5.27 -13.48 9.52
CA SER A 241 -4.77 -13.87 8.19
C SER A 241 -5.90 -13.98 7.18
N ASN A 242 -5.60 -13.65 5.92
CA ASN A 242 -6.51 -13.73 4.79
C ASN A 242 -5.74 -14.08 3.51
#